data_c426d3f587c5f99a53635f20480eed5a
#
_entry.id   c426d3f587c5f99a53635f20480eed5a
#
_cell.length_a   1.000
_cell.length_b   1.000
_cell.length_c   1.000
_cell.angle_alpha   90.00
_cell.angle_beta   90.00
_cell.angle_gamma   90.00
#
_symmetry.space_group_name_H-M   'P 1'
#
loop_
_entity.id
_entity.type
_entity.pdbx_description
1 polymer ?
#
loop_
_entity_poly.entity_id
_entity_poly.type
_entity_poly.pdbx_seq_one_letter_code
_entity_poly.pdbx_strand_id
1 'polypeptide(L)'
;MGFLFGMSQSQANYWIHVLSQVLKMALERKDYLPKRIPEQMMEKIAQETSQDIAIDGTERRRQRPLNSEEQKFYYSGKKKTHTFKNDLVTGINDMEIKYLSKTCEGKASDKKIAEDEGLGFPEGSHLYQDKAFQGYQPAGATIHQPKKKPQGSELSAEEKENNRLISKIRVAVEHVISGVKRCRIVKDVFRNTKEEYDDLVMEIACGLHNLRREHRLESY
;
A
#
# COMPACT_ATOMS: atom_id res chain seq x y z
N MET A 1 23.98 -8.04 10.81
CA MET A 1 23.33 -9.21 11.47
C MET A 1 24.37 -10.24 11.93
N GLY A 2 25.08 -10.93 11.04
CA GLY A 2 26.03 -11.96 11.44
C GLY A 2 27.02 -11.53 12.53
N PHE A 3 27.67 -10.39 12.36
CA PHE A 3 28.60 -9.82 13.35
C PHE A 3 27.94 -9.60 14.73
N LEU A 4 26.73 -9.04 14.76
CA LEU A 4 26.01 -8.73 16.02
C LEU A 4 25.56 -9.99 16.79
N PHE A 5 25.34 -11.09 16.10
CA PHE A 5 24.84 -12.34 16.69
C PHE A 5 25.86 -13.49 16.63
N GLY A 6 27.14 -13.19 16.28
CA GLY A 6 28.19 -14.18 16.25
C GLY A 6 27.96 -15.34 15.27
N MET A 7 27.23 -15.08 14.16
CA MET A 7 26.91 -16.08 13.16
C MET A 7 27.46 -15.74 11.76
N SER A 8 27.63 -16.75 10.93
CA SER A 8 28.05 -16.56 9.53
C SER A 8 26.99 -15.83 8.70
N GLN A 9 27.39 -15.27 7.56
CA GLN A 9 26.46 -14.61 6.63
C GLN A 9 25.36 -15.56 6.14
N SER A 10 25.69 -16.81 5.85
CA SER A 10 24.71 -17.83 5.42
C SER A 10 23.73 -18.20 6.51
N GLN A 11 24.18 -18.33 7.75
CA GLN A 11 23.29 -18.53 8.90
C GLN A 11 22.37 -17.34 9.12
N ALA A 12 22.91 -16.11 9.05
CA ALA A 12 22.10 -14.91 9.16
C ALA A 12 21.02 -14.84 8.06
N ASN A 13 21.37 -15.17 6.81
CA ASN A 13 20.41 -15.23 5.70
C ASN A 13 19.33 -16.28 5.96
N TYR A 14 19.69 -17.48 6.36
CA TYR A 14 18.74 -18.56 6.72
C TYR A 14 17.75 -18.10 7.78
N TRP A 15 18.24 -17.55 8.90
CA TRP A 15 17.37 -17.10 9.99
C TRP A 15 16.46 -15.92 9.60
N ILE A 16 16.92 -15.00 8.75
CA ILE A 16 16.06 -13.92 8.25
C ILE A 16 14.86 -14.51 7.53
N HIS A 17 15.05 -15.50 6.65
CA HIS A 17 13.93 -16.11 5.92
C HIS A 17 12.99 -16.90 6.85
N VAL A 18 13.54 -17.69 7.78
CA VAL A 18 12.73 -18.46 8.74
C VAL A 18 11.93 -17.52 9.65
N LEU A 19 12.59 -16.54 10.26
CA LEU A 19 11.95 -15.64 11.21
C LEU A 19 10.98 -14.66 10.55
N SER A 20 11.14 -14.35 9.27
CA SER A 20 10.15 -13.57 8.53
C SER A 20 8.79 -14.31 8.46
N GLN A 21 8.79 -15.61 8.24
CA GLN A 21 7.56 -16.41 8.25
C GLN A 21 6.94 -16.48 9.65
N VAL A 22 7.77 -16.67 10.68
CA VAL A 22 7.29 -16.69 12.08
C VAL A 22 6.66 -15.33 12.44
N LEU A 23 7.30 -14.22 12.04
CA LEU A 23 6.76 -12.87 12.27
C LEU A 23 5.43 -12.66 11.53
N LYS A 24 5.33 -13.10 10.28
CA LYS A 24 4.05 -13.07 9.54
C LYS A 24 2.96 -13.79 10.29
N MET A 25 3.20 -15.04 10.71
CA MET A 25 2.23 -15.85 11.48
C MET A 25 1.82 -15.18 12.80
N ALA A 26 2.76 -14.55 13.49
CA ALA A 26 2.49 -13.85 14.75
C ALA A 26 1.57 -12.61 14.51
N LEU A 27 1.83 -11.84 13.46
CA LEU A 27 1.01 -10.69 13.08
C LEU A 27 -0.39 -11.13 12.62
N GLU A 28 -0.48 -12.23 11.86
CA GLU A 28 -1.74 -12.82 11.40
C GLU A 28 -2.63 -13.26 12.56
N ARG A 29 -2.07 -13.97 13.56
CA ARG A 29 -2.82 -14.41 14.75
C ARG A 29 -3.42 -13.26 15.57
N LYS A 30 -2.88 -12.06 15.41
CA LYS A 30 -3.33 -10.84 16.09
C LYS A 30 -4.17 -9.93 15.18
N ASP A 31 -4.53 -10.39 13.98
CA ASP A 31 -5.24 -9.65 12.93
C ASP A 31 -4.60 -8.30 12.54
N TYR A 32 -3.26 -8.23 12.63
CA TYR A 32 -2.53 -7.02 12.19
C TYR A 32 -2.21 -7.02 10.71
N LEU A 33 -2.25 -8.18 10.02
CA LEU A 33 -1.99 -8.21 8.57
C LEU A 33 -3.15 -7.59 7.78
N PRO A 34 -2.87 -6.83 6.71
CA PRO A 34 -3.91 -6.39 5.79
C PRO A 34 -4.55 -7.60 5.11
N LYS A 35 -5.82 -7.48 4.75
CA LYS A 35 -6.47 -8.52 3.94
C LYS A 35 -5.87 -8.55 2.54
N ARG A 36 -5.82 -9.74 1.95
CA ARG A 36 -5.28 -10.01 0.60
C ARG A 36 -6.36 -10.48 -0.36
N ILE A 37 -7.57 -10.68 0.15
CA ILE A 37 -8.74 -11.13 -0.57
C ILE A 37 -9.80 -10.02 -0.48
N PRO A 38 -10.31 -9.50 -1.62
CA PRO A 38 -11.24 -8.36 -1.65
C PRO A 38 -12.48 -8.56 -0.78
N GLU A 39 -13.06 -9.76 -0.79
CA GLU A 39 -14.25 -10.10 -0.01
C GLU A 39 -14.00 -9.98 1.50
N GLN A 40 -12.83 -10.43 1.97
CA GLN A 40 -12.46 -10.31 3.39
C GLN A 40 -12.22 -8.86 3.81
N MET A 41 -11.67 -8.04 2.90
CA MET A 41 -11.56 -6.59 3.12
C MET A 41 -12.93 -5.95 3.25
N MET A 42 -13.86 -6.28 2.33
CA MET A 42 -15.22 -5.76 2.34
C MET A 42 -15.95 -6.14 3.63
N GLU A 43 -15.85 -7.39 4.07
CA GLU A 43 -16.41 -7.86 5.35
C GLU A 43 -15.83 -7.09 6.54
N LYS A 44 -14.52 -6.86 6.56
CA LYS A 44 -13.86 -6.10 7.62
C LYS A 44 -14.35 -4.65 7.67
N ILE A 45 -14.42 -3.96 6.53
CA ILE A 45 -14.91 -2.57 6.45
C ILE A 45 -16.38 -2.48 6.87
N ALA A 46 -17.22 -3.45 6.48
CA ALA A 46 -18.64 -3.46 6.84
C ALA A 46 -18.90 -3.55 8.36
N GLN A 47 -17.97 -4.10 9.14
CA GLN A 47 -18.05 -4.21 10.59
C GLN A 47 -17.60 -2.94 11.33
N GLU A 48 -17.03 -1.98 10.63
CA GLU A 48 -16.48 -0.76 11.22
C GLU A 48 -17.52 0.36 11.34
N THR A 49 -17.34 1.22 12.33
CA THR A 49 -18.21 2.38 12.57
C THR A 49 -18.07 3.47 11.51
N SER A 50 -16.95 3.54 10.84
CA SER A 50 -16.68 4.48 9.75
C SER A 50 -16.22 3.72 8.51
N GLN A 51 -16.85 4.04 7.40
CA GLN A 51 -16.51 3.50 6.08
C GLN A 51 -15.82 4.56 5.21
N ASP A 52 -15.16 5.53 5.85
CA ASP A 52 -14.29 6.50 5.18
C ASP A 52 -12.92 5.86 4.93
N ILE A 53 -12.63 5.60 3.69
CA ILE A 53 -11.44 4.87 3.25
C ILE A 53 -10.69 5.62 2.16
N ALA A 54 -9.38 5.41 2.08
CA ALA A 54 -8.56 5.94 1.01
C ALA A 54 -7.82 4.81 0.30
N ILE A 55 -7.66 4.93 -1.01
CA ILE A 55 -6.80 4.08 -1.82
C ILE A 55 -5.63 4.89 -2.37
N ASP A 56 -4.42 4.35 -2.26
CA ASP A 56 -3.23 4.96 -2.86
C ASP A 56 -2.20 3.89 -3.25
N GLY A 57 -1.46 4.18 -4.32
CA GLY A 57 -0.39 3.32 -4.80
C GLY A 57 0.94 3.66 -4.15
N THR A 58 1.74 2.65 -3.83
CA THR A 58 3.11 2.84 -3.35
C THR A 58 4.11 2.13 -4.24
N GLU A 59 5.17 2.85 -4.60
CA GLU A 59 6.29 2.30 -5.36
C GLU A 59 7.49 2.05 -4.44
N ARG A 60 8.14 0.89 -4.65
CA ARG A 60 9.34 0.45 -3.94
C ARG A 60 10.45 0.18 -4.95
N ARG A 61 11.64 0.70 -4.72
CA ARG A 61 12.79 0.46 -5.60
C ARG A 61 13.24 -1.00 -5.53
N ARG A 62 13.55 -1.58 -6.69
CA ARG A 62 14.22 -2.88 -6.79
C ARG A 62 15.55 -2.75 -7.52
N GLN A 63 16.39 -3.74 -7.32
CA GLN A 63 17.62 -3.86 -8.12
C GLN A 63 17.26 -4.01 -9.61
N ARG A 64 18.04 -3.35 -10.47
CA ARG A 64 17.88 -3.47 -11.92
C ARG A 64 18.05 -4.93 -12.34
N PRO A 65 17.07 -5.52 -13.06
CA PRO A 65 17.20 -6.87 -13.61
C PRO A 65 18.33 -6.95 -14.65
N LEU A 66 18.91 -8.13 -14.82
CA LEU A 66 19.89 -8.39 -15.88
C LEU A 66 19.21 -8.55 -17.24
N ASN A 67 18.05 -9.17 -17.28
CA ASN A 67 17.30 -9.42 -18.50
C ASN A 67 16.63 -8.14 -19.00
N SER A 68 16.76 -7.84 -20.30
CA SER A 68 16.24 -6.62 -20.93
C SER A 68 14.72 -6.52 -20.93
N GLU A 69 14.00 -7.64 -21.05
CA GLU A 69 12.54 -7.66 -21.01
C GLU A 69 12.03 -7.38 -19.59
N GLU A 70 12.66 -7.98 -18.59
CA GLU A 70 12.35 -7.66 -17.20
C GLU A 70 12.68 -6.19 -16.86
N GLN A 71 13.73 -5.62 -17.43
CA GLN A 71 14.03 -4.19 -17.25
C GLN A 71 12.88 -3.32 -17.75
N LYS A 72 12.32 -3.60 -18.93
CA LYS A 72 11.16 -2.87 -19.47
C LYS A 72 9.91 -3.07 -18.60
N PHE A 73 9.72 -4.28 -18.09
CA PHE A 73 8.57 -4.66 -17.26
C PHE A 73 8.55 -3.92 -15.93
N TYR A 74 9.69 -3.85 -15.24
CA TYR A 74 9.80 -3.20 -13.94
C TYR A 74 10.13 -1.71 -13.99
N TYR A 75 10.36 -1.12 -15.16
CA TYR A 75 10.74 0.28 -15.26
C TYR A 75 9.58 1.23 -15.03
N SER A 76 9.66 2.04 -13.97
CA SER A 76 8.72 3.12 -13.69
C SER A 76 9.13 4.40 -14.44
N GLY A 77 8.33 4.82 -15.41
CA GLY A 77 8.52 6.10 -16.10
C GLY A 77 8.39 7.31 -15.18
N LYS A 78 7.59 7.22 -14.12
CA LYS A 78 7.40 8.26 -13.08
C LYS A 78 8.67 8.39 -12.21
N LYS A 79 9.23 7.27 -11.75
CA LYS A 79 10.37 7.25 -10.82
C LYS A 79 11.73 7.17 -11.53
N LYS A 80 11.75 6.95 -12.86
CA LYS A 80 12.98 6.77 -13.67
C LYS A 80 13.91 5.68 -13.13
N THR A 81 13.33 4.62 -12.58
CA THR A 81 14.05 3.47 -12.02
C THR A 81 13.17 2.22 -12.02
N HIS A 82 13.77 1.07 -11.71
CA HIS A 82 13.03 -0.19 -11.61
C HIS A 82 12.34 -0.29 -10.23
N THR A 83 11.04 -0.59 -10.23
CA THR A 83 10.21 -0.60 -9.02
C THR A 83 9.24 -1.78 -9.01
N PHE A 84 8.78 -2.09 -7.80
CA PHE A 84 7.55 -2.81 -7.52
C PHE A 84 6.46 -1.84 -7.12
N LYS A 85 5.21 -2.21 -7.36
CA LYS A 85 4.03 -1.47 -6.94
C LYS A 85 3.07 -2.31 -6.13
N ASN A 86 2.40 -1.67 -5.19
CA ASN A 86 1.24 -2.20 -4.48
C ASN A 86 0.26 -1.06 -4.27
N ASP A 87 -1.04 -1.36 -4.35
CA ASP A 87 -2.10 -0.49 -3.88
C ASP A 87 -2.47 -0.87 -2.45
N LEU A 88 -2.75 0.14 -1.62
CA LEU A 88 -3.22 -0.02 -0.25
C LEU A 88 -4.58 0.64 -0.09
N VAL A 89 -5.50 -0.04 0.60
CA VAL A 89 -6.74 0.55 1.10
C VAL A 89 -6.58 0.76 2.60
N THR A 90 -6.83 1.99 3.06
CA THR A 90 -6.63 2.39 4.46
C THR A 90 -7.88 3.05 5.00
N GLY A 91 -8.22 2.80 6.25
CA GLY A 91 -9.19 3.62 6.99
C GLY A 91 -8.62 5.02 7.24
N ILE A 92 -9.45 6.06 7.05
CA ILE A 92 -9.02 7.45 7.23
C ILE A 92 -8.95 7.80 8.70
N ASN A 93 -9.94 7.38 9.49
CA ASN A 93 -10.07 7.74 10.90
C ASN A 93 -9.11 6.95 11.80
N ASP A 94 -8.90 5.68 11.47
CA ASP A 94 -8.08 4.77 12.25
C ASP A 94 -6.67 4.58 11.69
N MET A 95 -6.40 5.02 10.46
CA MET A 95 -5.10 4.84 9.76
C MET A 95 -4.66 3.37 9.64
N GLU A 96 -5.57 2.43 9.73
CA GLU A 96 -5.28 1.01 9.54
C GLU A 96 -5.23 0.63 8.07
N ILE A 97 -4.26 -0.18 7.70
CA ILE A 97 -4.20 -0.77 6.36
C ILE A 97 -5.16 -1.96 6.33
N LYS A 98 -6.28 -1.80 5.62
CA LYS A 98 -7.32 -2.82 5.50
C LYS A 98 -7.00 -3.85 4.42
N TYR A 99 -6.39 -3.38 3.33
CA TYR A 99 -6.06 -4.21 2.17
C TYR A 99 -4.70 -3.86 1.60
N LEU A 100 -4.05 -4.87 1.06
CA LEU A 100 -2.81 -4.76 0.29
C LEU A 100 -2.95 -5.59 -0.98
N SER A 101 -2.82 -4.95 -2.15
CA SER A 101 -2.81 -5.66 -3.43
C SER A 101 -1.61 -6.60 -3.56
N LYS A 102 -1.64 -7.51 -4.51
CA LYS A 102 -0.44 -8.25 -4.93
C LYS A 102 0.65 -7.27 -5.36
N THR A 103 1.91 -7.69 -5.21
CA THR A 103 3.04 -6.92 -5.72
C THR A 103 3.08 -7.02 -7.24
N CYS A 104 3.01 -5.86 -7.90
CA CYS A 104 3.01 -5.73 -9.35
C CYS A 104 4.30 -5.06 -9.85
N GLU A 105 4.48 -5.10 -11.15
CA GLU A 105 5.58 -4.43 -11.84
C GLU A 105 5.45 -2.91 -11.82
N GLY A 106 6.58 -2.20 -11.84
CA GLY A 106 6.64 -0.74 -11.81
C GLY A 106 5.97 -0.04 -13.00
N LYS A 107 5.79 -0.74 -14.11
CA LYS A 107 5.09 -0.24 -15.31
C LYS A 107 3.57 -0.16 -15.13
N ALA A 108 2.97 -0.99 -14.29
CA ALA A 108 1.53 -1.00 -14.07
C ALA A 108 1.03 0.35 -13.57
N SER A 109 -0.15 0.77 -13.99
CA SER A 109 -0.83 1.94 -13.41
C SER A 109 -1.58 1.54 -12.15
N ASP A 110 -1.65 2.43 -11.17
CA ASP A 110 -2.33 2.18 -9.91
C ASP A 110 -3.81 1.81 -10.15
N LYS A 111 -4.49 2.53 -11.06
CA LYS A 111 -5.86 2.19 -11.50
C LYS A 111 -5.98 0.75 -12.02
N LYS A 112 -5.04 0.31 -12.88
CA LYS A 112 -5.09 -1.03 -13.45
C LYS A 112 -4.92 -2.10 -12.36
N ILE A 113 -4.03 -1.88 -11.39
CA ILE A 113 -3.85 -2.79 -10.26
C ILE A 113 -5.17 -2.94 -9.49
N ALA A 114 -5.84 -1.82 -9.16
CA ALA A 114 -7.11 -1.84 -8.46
C ALA A 114 -8.25 -2.52 -9.26
N GLU A 115 -8.28 -2.33 -10.58
CA GLU A 115 -9.24 -3.01 -11.48
C GLU A 115 -8.99 -4.52 -11.57
N ASP A 116 -7.73 -4.93 -11.71
CA ASP A 116 -7.33 -6.34 -11.80
C ASP A 116 -7.59 -7.09 -10.46
N GLU A 117 -7.49 -6.41 -9.31
CA GLU A 117 -7.83 -6.95 -7.99
C GLU A 117 -9.35 -7.07 -7.78
N GLY A 118 -10.18 -6.38 -8.55
CA GLY A 118 -11.64 -6.48 -8.46
C GLY A 118 -12.22 -5.99 -7.14
N LEU A 119 -11.66 -4.91 -6.57
CA LEU A 119 -12.09 -4.40 -5.27
C LEU A 119 -13.55 -3.93 -5.29
N GLY A 120 -14.35 -4.39 -4.34
CA GLY A 120 -15.67 -3.89 -3.99
C GLY A 120 -15.67 -3.34 -2.56
N PHE A 121 -16.66 -2.51 -2.24
CA PHE A 121 -16.80 -1.89 -0.92
C PHE A 121 -18.23 -2.03 -0.42
N PRO A 122 -18.48 -1.99 0.91
CA PRO A 122 -19.83 -1.96 1.44
C PRO A 122 -20.62 -0.76 0.91
N GLU A 123 -21.94 -0.92 0.74
CA GLU A 123 -22.81 0.17 0.32
C GLU A 123 -22.75 1.34 1.31
N GLY A 124 -22.59 2.55 0.77
CA GLY A 124 -22.42 3.76 1.56
C GLY A 124 -20.98 4.11 1.96
N SER A 125 -20.01 3.32 1.54
CA SER A 125 -18.59 3.66 1.74
C SER A 125 -18.21 4.94 1.00
N HIS A 126 -17.29 5.73 1.58
CA HIS A 126 -16.67 6.89 0.95
C HIS A 126 -15.21 6.58 0.60
N LEU A 127 -14.91 6.46 -0.70
CA LEU A 127 -13.57 6.16 -1.19
C LEU A 127 -12.85 7.42 -1.68
N TYR A 128 -11.78 7.80 -0.99
CA TYR A 128 -10.91 8.90 -1.35
C TYR A 128 -9.74 8.38 -2.19
N GLN A 129 -9.61 8.89 -3.42
CA GLN A 129 -8.57 8.45 -4.34
C GLN A 129 -7.90 9.63 -5.05
N ASP A 130 -6.69 9.38 -5.57
CA ASP A 130 -5.94 10.39 -6.29
C ASP A 130 -6.27 10.38 -7.81
N LYS A 131 -5.68 11.32 -8.54
CA LYS A 131 -5.87 11.44 -10.00
C LYS A 131 -5.32 10.24 -10.78
N ALA A 132 -4.44 9.43 -10.18
CA ALA A 132 -3.93 8.20 -10.79
C ALA A 132 -5.03 7.14 -10.98
N PHE A 133 -6.09 7.21 -10.17
CA PHE A 133 -7.26 6.34 -10.25
C PHE A 133 -8.40 6.92 -11.09
N GLN A 134 -8.14 7.91 -11.96
CA GLN A 134 -9.19 8.55 -12.76
C GLN A 134 -9.99 7.53 -13.57
N GLY A 135 -11.33 7.51 -13.36
CA GLY A 135 -12.25 6.58 -14.00
C GLY A 135 -12.34 5.21 -13.32
N TYR A 136 -11.67 5.01 -12.17
CA TYR A 136 -11.90 3.85 -11.31
C TYR A 136 -13.16 4.08 -10.47
N GLN A 137 -14.13 3.17 -10.58
CA GLN A 137 -15.43 3.26 -9.91
C GLN A 137 -15.85 1.89 -9.41
N PRO A 138 -15.29 1.43 -8.27
CA PRO A 138 -15.68 0.16 -7.68
C PRO A 138 -17.12 0.20 -7.16
N ALA A 139 -17.75 -0.99 -7.08
CA ALA A 139 -19.09 -1.13 -6.54
C ALA A 139 -19.14 -0.76 -5.05
N GLY A 140 -20.29 -0.22 -4.59
CA GLY A 140 -20.59 0.08 -3.18
C GLY A 140 -20.02 1.39 -2.64
N ALA A 141 -19.11 2.08 -3.37
CA ALA A 141 -18.45 3.26 -2.87
C ALA A 141 -18.84 4.56 -3.60
N THR A 142 -19.04 5.63 -2.82
CA THR A 142 -19.08 7.00 -3.32
C THR A 142 -17.65 7.51 -3.47
N ILE A 143 -17.28 7.95 -4.70
CA ILE A 143 -15.92 8.34 -5.02
C ILE A 143 -15.67 9.81 -4.72
N HIS A 144 -14.62 10.08 -3.96
CA HIS A 144 -14.08 11.42 -3.70
C HIS A 144 -12.70 11.55 -4.37
N GLN A 145 -12.67 12.26 -5.51
CA GLN A 145 -11.45 12.45 -6.29
C GLN A 145 -11.26 13.93 -6.65
N PRO A 146 -10.01 14.46 -6.58
CA PRO A 146 -9.75 15.83 -6.99
C PRO A 146 -10.05 16.05 -8.48
N LYS A 147 -10.87 17.05 -8.78
CA LYS A 147 -11.20 17.43 -10.17
C LYS A 147 -9.95 17.93 -10.89
N LYS A 148 -9.73 17.40 -12.09
CA LYS A 148 -8.63 17.84 -12.95
C LYS A 148 -8.98 19.20 -13.57
N LYS A 149 -8.02 20.13 -13.62
CA LYS A 149 -8.17 21.40 -14.34
C LYS A 149 -8.42 21.12 -15.82
N PRO A 150 -9.54 21.58 -16.41
CA PRO A 150 -9.80 21.45 -17.84
C PRO A 150 -8.75 22.22 -18.65
N GLN A 151 -8.52 21.80 -19.88
CA GLN A 151 -7.63 22.52 -20.78
C GLN A 151 -8.27 23.87 -21.19
N GLY A 152 -7.57 24.98 -20.98
CA GLY A 152 -8.04 26.31 -21.35
C GLY A 152 -9.01 26.97 -20.36
N SER A 153 -9.35 26.39 -19.24
CA SER A 153 -10.19 27.01 -18.20
C SER A 153 -9.64 26.84 -16.80
N GLU A 154 -10.13 27.65 -15.86
CA GLU A 154 -9.79 27.55 -14.43
C GLU A 154 -10.86 26.75 -13.72
N LEU A 155 -10.47 26.07 -12.61
CA LEU A 155 -11.42 25.51 -11.67
C LEU A 155 -12.15 26.62 -10.92
N SER A 156 -13.43 26.43 -10.65
CA SER A 156 -14.21 27.34 -9.81
C SER A 156 -13.63 27.42 -8.39
N ALA A 157 -14.00 28.43 -7.62
CA ALA A 157 -13.60 28.56 -6.24
C ALA A 157 -14.07 27.38 -5.39
N GLU A 158 -15.28 26.91 -5.62
CA GLU A 158 -15.86 25.73 -4.96
C GLU A 158 -15.09 24.45 -5.31
N GLU A 159 -14.75 24.24 -6.59
CA GLU A 159 -13.97 23.09 -7.04
C GLU A 159 -12.54 23.09 -6.45
N LYS A 160 -11.92 24.28 -6.32
CA LYS A 160 -10.61 24.42 -5.68
C LYS A 160 -10.69 24.05 -4.20
N GLU A 161 -11.72 24.52 -3.49
CA GLU A 161 -11.90 24.22 -2.07
C GLU A 161 -12.21 22.72 -1.85
N ASN A 162 -13.06 22.12 -2.67
CA ASN A 162 -13.33 20.68 -2.61
C ASN A 162 -12.05 19.86 -2.86
N ASN A 163 -11.26 20.23 -3.86
CA ASN A 163 -9.95 19.59 -4.10
C ASN A 163 -9.01 19.70 -2.90
N ARG A 164 -9.03 20.84 -2.20
CA ARG A 164 -8.24 21.07 -0.99
C ARG A 164 -8.69 20.17 0.17
N LEU A 165 -10.01 20.04 0.37
CA LEU A 165 -10.57 19.15 1.39
C LEU A 165 -10.19 17.69 1.13
N ILE A 166 -10.39 17.19 -0.10
CA ILE A 166 -10.00 15.83 -0.48
C ILE A 166 -8.50 15.61 -0.26
N SER A 167 -7.66 16.59 -0.67
CA SER A 167 -6.21 16.49 -0.47
C SER A 167 -5.83 16.43 1.01
N LYS A 168 -6.50 17.21 1.86
CA LYS A 168 -6.28 17.20 3.32
C LYS A 168 -6.62 15.84 3.93
N ILE A 169 -7.72 15.22 3.51
CA ILE A 169 -8.12 13.89 3.97
C ILE A 169 -7.08 12.85 3.52
N ARG A 170 -6.60 12.95 2.28
CA ARG A 170 -5.61 12.01 1.73
C ARG A 170 -4.23 12.08 2.39
N VAL A 171 -3.91 13.12 3.12
CA VAL A 171 -2.67 13.18 3.93
C VAL A 171 -2.59 12.00 4.91
N ALA A 172 -3.73 11.48 5.38
CA ALA A 172 -3.76 10.29 6.24
C ALA A 172 -3.10 9.07 5.57
N VAL A 173 -3.44 8.78 4.30
CA VAL A 173 -2.83 7.64 3.59
C VAL A 173 -1.34 7.85 3.31
N GLU A 174 -0.91 9.09 3.07
CA GLU A 174 0.52 9.41 2.92
C GLU A 174 1.28 9.12 4.22
N HIS A 175 0.69 9.44 5.37
CA HIS A 175 1.25 9.12 6.68
C HIS A 175 1.33 7.60 6.90
N VAL A 176 0.30 6.84 6.50
CA VAL A 176 0.30 5.38 6.56
C VAL A 176 1.44 4.80 5.71
N ILE A 177 1.54 5.21 4.45
CA ILE A 177 2.62 4.76 3.53
C ILE A 177 4.00 5.13 4.11
N SER A 178 4.15 6.31 4.68
CA SER A 178 5.37 6.73 5.37
C SER A 178 5.67 5.84 6.58
N GLY A 179 4.63 5.44 7.32
CA GLY A 179 4.72 4.50 8.44
C GLY A 179 5.20 3.11 8.02
N VAL A 180 4.72 2.57 6.90
CA VAL A 180 5.18 1.31 6.30
C VAL A 180 6.65 1.43 5.88
N LYS A 181 7.03 2.54 5.24
CA LYS A 181 8.41 2.80 4.77
C LYS A 181 9.43 3.05 5.89
N ARG A 182 9.04 3.04 7.17
CA ARG A 182 9.99 2.91 8.29
C ARG A 182 10.76 1.59 8.26
N CYS A 183 10.14 0.53 7.73
CA CYS A 183 10.84 -0.70 7.42
C CYS A 183 11.79 -0.46 6.24
N ARG A 184 13.11 -0.40 6.52
CA ARG A 184 14.11 -0.06 5.51
C ARG A 184 14.11 -0.99 4.30
N ILE A 185 13.78 -2.26 4.50
CA ILE A 185 13.66 -3.24 3.41
C ILE A 185 12.59 -2.84 2.37
N VAL A 186 11.57 -2.07 2.78
CA VAL A 186 10.53 -1.54 1.90
C VAL A 186 10.95 -0.19 1.29
N LYS A 187 11.75 0.60 2.02
CA LYS A 187 12.18 1.95 1.59
C LYS A 187 13.40 1.91 0.67
N ASP A 188 14.39 1.11 1.03
CA ASP A 188 15.67 1.02 0.32
C ASP A 188 15.52 0.17 -0.96
N VAL A 189 16.57 0.10 -1.77
CA VAL A 189 16.57 -0.75 -2.96
C VAL A 189 16.49 -2.23 -2.56
N PHE A 190 15.40 -2.87 -2.94
CA PHE A 190 15.20 -4.30 -2.70
C PHE A 190 16.13 -5.13 -3.57
N ARG A 191 16.94 -5.98 -2.94
CA ARG A 191 18.00 -6.76 -3.61
C ARG A 191 17.82 -8.27 -3.49
N ASN A 192 16.82 -8.72 -2.73
CA ASN A 192 16.55 -10.14 -2.62
C ASN A 192 15.92 -10.65 -3.92
N THR A 193 16.37 -11.81 -4.39
CA THR A 193 15.90 -12.44 -5.63
C THR A 193 15.01 -13.65 -5.38
N LYS A 194 14.72 -13.97 -4.10
CA LYS A 194 13.84 -15.08 -3.76
C LYS A 194 12.41 -14.72 -4.18
N GLU A 195 11.78 -15.63 -4.89
CA GLU A 195 10.40 -15.49 -5.35
C GLU A 195 9.45 -15.22 -4.19
N GLU A 196 8.47 -14.33 -4.41
CA GLU A 196 7.45 -13.89 -3.44
C GLU A 196 7.98 -13.21 -2.16
N TYR A 197 9.30 -13.09 -2.00
CA TYR A 197 9.86 -12.47 -0.80
C TYR A 197 9.63 -10.95 -0.76
N ASP A 198 9.54 -10.32 -1.90
CA ASP A 198 9.17 -8.89 -2.05
C ASP A 198 7.73 -8.63 -1.56
N ASP A 199 6.79 -9.54 -1.84
CA ASP A 199 5.41 -9.45 -1.38
C ASP A 199 5.32 -9.73 0.12
N LEU A 200 5.98 -10.79 0.61
CA LEU A 200 6.06 -11.13 2.03
C LEU A 200 6.56 -9.97 2.90
N VAL A 201 7.65 -9.29 2.49
CA VAL A 201 8.20 -8.19 3.30
C VAL A 201 7.31 -6.96 3.28
N MET A 202 6.55 -6.73 2.22
CA MET A 202 5.57 -5.65 2.16
C MET A 202 4.40 -5.93 3.10
N GLU A 203 3.87 -7.13 3.09
CA GLU A 203 2.79 -7.56 3.98
C GLU A 203 3.19 -7.46 5.45
N ILE A 204 4.39 -7.95 5.82
CA ILE A 204 4.94 -7.79 7.18
C ILE A 204 5.08 -6.31 7.56
N ALA A 205 5.57 -5.48 6.66
CA ALA A 205 5.74 -4.04 6.93
C ALA A 205 4.40 -3.33 7.18
N CYS A 206 3.37 -3.72 6.45
CA CYS A 206 1.99 -3.26 6.68
C CYS A 206 1.47 -3.74 8.05
N GLY A 207 1.65 -5.02 8.38
CA GLY A 207 1.25 -5.57 9.68
C GLY A 207 1.97 -4.90 10.85
N LEU A 208 3.26 -4.61 10.71
CA LEU A 208 4.02 -3.85 11.71
C LEU A 208 3.56 -2.40 11.82
N HIS A 209 3.03 -1.80 10.75
CA HIS A 209 2.38 -0.49 10.82
C HIS A 209 1.09 -0.57 11.64
N ASN A 210 0.22 -1.54 11.36
CA ASN A 210 -1.04 -1.75 12.07
C ASN A 210 -0.80 -2.01 13.57
N LEU A 211 0.14 -2.88 13.92
CA LEU A 211 0.57 -3.11 15.30
C LEU A 211 1.00 -1.80 16.01
N ARG A 212 1.87 -1.01 15.38
CA ARG A 212 2.34 0.26 15.97
C ARG A 212 1.22 1.28 16.13
N ARG A 213 0.24 1.30 15.22
CA ARG A 213 -0.91 2.17 15.30
C ARG A 213 -1.72 1.89 16.56
N GLU A 214 -2.08 0.64 16.80
CA GLU A 214 -2.87 0.22 17.95
C GLU A 214 -2.22 0.63 19.27
N HIS A 215 -0.96 0.32 19.47
CA HIS A 215 -0.24 0.69 20.69
C HIS A 215 -0.01 2.19 20.87
N ARG A 216 -0.18 3.01 19.84
CA ARG A 216 -0.18 4.47 19.98
C ARG A 216 -1.50 5.01 20.50
N LEU A 217 -2.62 4.40 20.10
CA LEU A 217 -3.95 4.79 20.57
C LEU A 217 -4.18 4.43 22.04
N GLU A 218 -3.54 3.38 22.55
CA GLU A 218 -3.56 2.97 23.97
C GLU A 218 -2.73 3.91 24.87
N SER A 219 -1.87 4.76 24.31
CA SER A 219 -0.94 5.61 25.05
C SER A 219 -1.45 7.04 25.30
N TYR A 220 -2.69 7.34 24.92
CA TYR A 220 -3.40 8.61 25.12
C TYR A 220 -4.75 8.36 25.80
#